data_b5e429741e81a77096e98bdd674c223c
#
_entry.id   b5e429741e81a77096e98bdd674c223c
#
_cell.length_a   1.000
_cell.length_b   1.000
_cell.length_c   1.000
_cell.angle_alpha   90.00
_cell.angle_beta   90.00
_cell.angle_gamma   90.00
#
_symmetry.space_group_name_H-M   'P 1'
#
loop_
_entity.id
_entity.type
_entity.pdbx_description
1 polymer ?
#
loop_
_entity_poly.entity_id
_entity_poly.type
_entity_poly.pdbx_seq_one_letter_code
_entity_poly.pdbx_strand_id
1 'polypeptide(L)'
;MTIYLIVGLPGAGKTALAKELEISESGLRLTPDDWQFAIFRGDNPTRWRSKDRAGQRDRIEGKLVEVGMRVAKLGTNVVFDFGLWGKDERSALRWIADTLGVRAEIVYLPIDYGEQRRRIISRYETEPGQFQMSDTELKLWQVQFQAPDDEELRGAEIPPVPPGHTGSKPNDSASSRS
;
A
#
# COMPACT_ATOMS: atom_id res chain seq x y z
N MET A 1 -11.20 -14.82 6.15
CA MET A 1 -9.86 -14.25 5.90
C MET A 1 -10.02 -12.80 5.58
N THR A 2 -9.11 -11.98 6.05
CA THR A 2 -9.17 -10.54 5.89
C THR A 2 -7.87 -10.04 5.26
N ILE A 3 -8.00 -9.14 4.30
CA ILE A 3 -6.91 -8.33 3.78
C ILE A 3 -7.00 -6.96 4.45
N TYR A 4 -5.98 -6.59 5.22
CA TYR A 4 -5.86 -5.29 5.88
C TYR A 4 -5.14 -4.32 4.94
N LEU A 5 -5.83 -3.27 4.54
CA LEU A 5 -5.33 -2.21 3.67
C LEU A 5 -4.86 -1.05 4.53
N ILE A 6 -3.55 -0.94 4.77
CA ILE A 6 -2.99 0.12 5.61
C ILE A 6 -2.91 1.42 4.81
N VAL A 7 -3.63 2.44 5.26
CA VAL A 7 -3.74 3.73 4.59
C VAL A 7 -3.13 4.83 5.45
N GLY A 8 -2.32 5.69 4.84
CA GLY A 8 -1.76 6.85 5.53
C GLY A 8 -0.49 7.38 4.87
N LEU A 9 -0.15 8.59 5.23
CA LEU A 9 1.03 9.30 4.77
C LEU A 9 2.33 8.76 5.40
N PRO A 10 3.51 9.02 4.84
CA PRO A 10 4.78 8.76 5.50
C PRO A 10 4.82 9.43 6.88
N GLY A 11 5.36 8.73 7.86
CA GLY A 11 5.39 9.20 9.26
C GLY A 11 4.13 8.87 10.08
N ALA A 12 3.03 8.39 9.47
CA ALA A 12 1.80 8.03 10.19
C ALA A 12 1.93 6.81 11.12
N GLY A 13 2.99 6.00 10.99
CA GLY A 13 3.18 4.79 11.82
C GLY A 13 2.70 3.49 11.17
N LYS A 14 2.44 3.50 9.87
CA LYS A 14 1.92 2.33 9.13
C LYS A 14 2.68 1.04 9.37
N THR A 15 4.01 1.08 9.25
CA THR A 15 4.84 -0.11 9.39
C THR A 15 4.83 -0.69 10.82
N ALA A 16 4.69 0.16 11.83
CA ALA A 16 4.55 -0.31 13.21
C ALA A 16 3.22 -1.06 13.39
N LEU A 17 2.12 -0.47 12.93
CA LEU A 17 0.81 -1.10 12.96
C LEU A 17 0.75 -2.37 12.08
N ALA A 18 1.38 -2.33 10.90
CA ALA A 18 1.42 -3.51 10.03
C ALA A 18 2.13 -4.71 10.67
N LYS A 19 3.21 -4.47 11.43
CA LYS A 19 3.91 -5.51 12.21
C LYS A 19 3.06 -6.02 13.38
N GLU A 20 2.30 -5.15 14.02
CA GLU A 20 1.35 -5.54 15.07
C GLU A 20 0.24 -6.43 14.51
N LEU A 21 -0.37 -6.03 13.39
CA LEU A 21 -1.41 -6.82 12.71
C LEU A 21 -0.87 -8.16 12.18
N GLU A 22 0.36 -8.20 11.68
CA GLU A 22 1.02 -9.44 11.25
C GLU A 22 1.02 -10.49 12.37
N ILE A 23 1.27 -10.06 13.62
CA ILE A 23 1.32 -10.93 14.79
C ILE A 23 -0.09 -11.23 15.31
N SER A 24 -0.89 -10.18 15.58
CA SER A 24 -2.21 -10.32 16.23
C SER A 24 -3.21 -11.08 15.37
N GLU A 25 -3.15 -10.87 14.04
CA GLU A 25 -4.05 -11.49 13.09
C GLU A 25 -3.47 -12.74 12.41
N SER A 26 -2.26 -13.16 12.79
CA SER A 26 -1.53 -14.27 12.17
C SER A 26 -1.49 -14.14 10.64
N GLY A 27 -1.18 -12.93 10.16
CA GLY A 27 -1.24 -12.55 8.75
C GLY A 27 0.13 -12.48 8.08
N LEU A 28 0.17 -12.51 6.75
CA LEU A 28 1.36 -12.22 5.96
C LEU A 28 1.45 -10.72 5.68
N ARG A 29 2.47 -10.05 6.22
CA ARG A 29 2.75 -8.65 5.88
C ARG A 29 3.52 -8.54 4.58
N LEU A 30 3.05 -7.69 3.68
CA LEU A 30 3.66 -7.39 2.40
C LEU A 30 3.98 -5.89 2.35
N THR A 31 5.27 -5.55 2.20
CA THR A 31 5.80 -4.19 2.26
C THR A 31 6.66 -3.92 1.01
N PRO A 32 6.21 -3.08 0.06
CA PRO A 32 6.96 -2.80 -1.16
C PRO A 32 8.36 -2.23 -0.90
N ASP A 33 8.52 -1.42 0.13
CA ASP A 33 9.80 -0.79 0.47
C ASP A 33 10.87 -1.83 0.84
N ASP A 34 10.51 -2.88 1.59
CA ASP A 34 11.43 -3.97 1.97
C ASP A 34 11.90 -4.72 0.72
N TRP A 35 10.99 -5.01 -0.21
CA TRP A 35 11.30 -5.70 -1.47
C TRP A 35 12.12 -4.84 -2.41
N GLN A 36 11.75 -3.57 -2.57
CA GLN A 36 12.49 -2.62 -3.39
C GLN A 36 13.92 -2.48 -2.89
N PHE A 37 14.09 -2.38 -1.58
CA PHE A 37 15.41 -2.30 -0.95
C PHE A 37 16.23 -3.58 -1.17
N ALA A 38 15.65 -4.75 -0.93
CA ALA A 38 16.33 -6.03 -1.10
C ALA A 38 16.77 -6.28 -2.55
N ILE A 39 15.91 -5.93 -3.53
CA ILE A 39 16.16 -6.22 -4.95
C ILE A 39 17.12 -5.20 -5.58
N PHE A 40 17.02 -3.89 -5.23
CA PHE A 40 17.69 -2.83 -5.98
C PHE A 40 18.79 -2.07 -5.23
N ARG A 41 18.96 -2.26 -3.92
CA ARG A 41 19.98 -1.53 -3.13
C ARG A 41 21.40 -1.88 -3.55
N GLY A 42 21.66 -3.10 -3.96
CA GLY A 42 23.00 -3.58 -4.34
C GLY A 42 23.59 -2.93 -5.60
N ASP A 43 22.74 -2.40 -6.49
CA ASP A 43 23.17 -2.03 -7.83
C ASP A 43 23.72 -0.60 -7.93
N ASN A 44 23.26 0.36 -7.17
CA ASN A 44 23.85 1.72 -7.07
C ASN A 44 23.12 2.61 -6.04
N PRO A 45 23.78 3.03 -4.95
CA PRO A 45 23.19 3.95 -3.95
C PRO A 45 22.77 5.32 -4.52
N THR A 46 23.38 5.77 -5.60
CA THR A 46 23.06 7.04 -6.26
C THR A 46 21.91 6.93 -7.24
N ARG A 47 21.64 5.77 -7.81
CA ARG A 47 20.48 5.50 -8.69
C ARG A 47 19.17 5.32 -7.92
N TRP A 48 19.21 5.13 -6.62
CA TRP A 48 18.02 5.09 -5.77
C TRP A 48 17.10 6.32 -5.92
N ARG A 49 17.62 7.41 -6.45
CA ARG A 49 16.91 8.68 -6.75
C ARG A 49 16.43 8.79 -8.21
N SER A 50 16.58 7.77 -9.05
CA SER A 50 16.25 7.89 -10.47
C SER A 50 14.74 7.87 -10.73
N LYS A 51 14.34 8.40 -11.92
CA LYS A 51 12.95 8.37 -12.42
C LYS A 51 12.38 6.94 -12.53
N ASP A 52 13.23 5.93 -12.57
CA ASP A 52 12.83 4.52 -12.67
C ASP A 52 12.26 3.96 -11.36
N ARG A 53 12.45 4.67 -10.24
CA ARG A 53 11.98 4.20 -8.93
C ARG A 53 10.47 4.01 -8.86
N ALA A 54 9.69 4.92 -9.40
CA ALA A 54 8.23 4.82 -9.41
C ALA A 54 7.78 3.57 -10.18
N GLY A 55 8.26 3.36 -11.40
CA GLY A 55 7.90 2.20 -12.19
C GLY A 55 8.43 0.87 -11.64
N GLN A 56 9.53 0.88 -10.85
CA GLN A 56 9.98 -0.30 -10.11
C GLN A 56 9.04 -0.61 -8.97
N ARG A 57 8.63 0.41 -8.20
CA ARG A 57 7.69 0.29 -7.10
C ARG A 57 6.35 -0.26 -7.58
N ASP A 58 5.78 0.29 -8.65
CA ASP A 58 4.50 -0.16 -9.22
C ASP A 58 4.52 -1.64 -9.61
N ARG A 59 5.63 -2.10 -10.20
CA ARG A 59 5.79 -3.53 -10.55
C ARG A 59 5.88 -4.43 -9.33
N ILE A 60 6.58 -3.98 -8.28
CA ILE A 60 6.65 -4.70 -7.01
C ILE A 60 5.26 -4.77 -6.37
N GLU A 61 4.59 -3.64 -6.25
CA GLU A 61 3.24 -3.56 -5.67
C GLU A 61 2.27 -4.46 -6.41
N GLY A 62 2.26 -4.44 -7.74
CA GLY A 62 1.43 -5.33 -8.55
C GLY A 62 1.70 -6.82 -8.27
N LYS A 63 2.97 -7.21 -8.08
CA LYS A 63 3.32 -8.58 -7.72
C LYS A 63 2.95 -8.93 -6.27
N LEU A 64 3.11 -8.00 -5.35
CA LEU A 64 2.71 -8.21 -3.95
C LEU A 64 1.18 -8.31 -3.82
N VAL A 65 0.42 -7.54 -4.60
CA VAL A 65 -1.05 -7.69 -4.69
C VAL A 65 -1.42 -9.08 -5.18
N GLU A 66 -0.81 -9.55 -6.28
CA GLU A 66 -1.06 -10.90 -6.81
C GLU A 66 -0.78 -11.99 -5.75
N VAL A 67 0.38 -11.92 -5.07
CA VAL A 67 0.76 -12.86 -4.02
C VAL A 67 -0.21 -12.79 -2.84
N GLY A 68 -0.50 -11.58 -2.34
CA GLY A 68 -1.39 -11.37 -1.20
C GLY A 68 -2.81 -11.88 -1.44
N MET A 69 -3.37 -11.62 -2.63
CA MET A 69 -4.70 -12.12 -3.01
C MET A 69 -4.73 -13.65 -3.06
N ARG A 70 -3.67 -14.28 -3.59
CA ARG A 70 -3.57 -15.76 -3.60
C ARG A 70 -3.44 -16.34 -2.20
N VAL A 71 -2.65 -15.71 -1.34
CA VAL A 71 -2.45 -16.14 0.06
C VAL A 71 -3.77 -16.01 0.84
N ALA A 72 -4.47 -14.89 0.68
CA ALA A 72 -5.78 -14.70 1.31
C ALA A 72 -6.81 -15.75 0.87
N LYS A 73 -6.82 -16.09 -0.43
CA LYS A 73 -7.68 -17.16 -0.98
C LYS A 73 -7.33 -18.53 -0.41
N LEU A 74 -6.07 -18.76 -0.04
CA LEU A 74 -5.62 -20.01 0.60
C LEU A 74 -5.91 -20.06 2.12
N GLY A 75 -6.50 -19.02 2.67
CA GLY A 75 -6.97 -19.05 4.04
C GLY A 75 -6.07 -18.35 5.06
N THR A 76 -5.17 -17.47 4.64
CA THR A 76 -4.29 -16.67 5.52
C THR A 76 -4.65 -15.20 5.44
N ASN A 77 -4.66 -14.50 6.58
CA ASN A 77 -4.81 -13.04 6.58
C ASN A 77 -3.60 -12.36 5.92
N VAL A 78 -3.83 -11.20 5.30
CA VAL A 78 -2.78 -10.44 4.61
C VAL A 78 -2.82 -8.98 5.05
N VAL A 79 -1.64 -8.40 5.26
CA VAL A 79 -1.48 -6.98 5.61
C VAL A 79 -0.72 -6.28 4.49
N PHE A 80 -1.39 -5.39 3.74
CA PHE A 80 -0.75 -4.55 2.72
C PHE A 80 -0.25 -3.25 3.35
N ASP A 81 1.06 -3.16 3.63
CA ASP A 81 1.74 -1.96 4.13
C ASP A 81 2.23 -1.10 2.95
N PHE A 82 1.29 -0.63 2.12
CA PHE A 82 1.59 0.10 0.87
C PHE A 82 1.43 1.61 0.99
N GLY A 83 0.58 2.06 1.91
CA GLY A 83 0.21 3.47 2.07
C GLY A 83 -1.11 3.84 1.40
N LEU A 84 -1.44 3.31 0.23
CA LEU A 84 -2.73 3.34 -0.47
C LEU A 84 -3.39 4.72 -0.50
N TRP A 85 -2.75 5.67 -1.20
CA TRP A 85 -3.11 7.09 -1.16
C TRP A 85 -4.37 7.44 -1.96
N GLY A 86 -4.63 6.70 -3.04
CA GLY A 86 -5.74 6.94 -3.93
C GLY A 86 -7.03 6.22 -3.52
N LYS A 87 -8.17 6.89 -3.60
CA LYS A 87 -9.48 6.24 -3.38
C LYS A 87 -9.74 5.14 -4.41
N ASP A 88 -9.38 5.40 -5.68
CA ASP A 88 -9.56 4.42 -6.76
C ASP A 88 -8.70 3.17 -6.56
N GLU A 89 -7.47 3.33 -6.07
CA GLU A 89 -6.58 2.24 -5.73
C GLU A 89 -7.18 1.35 -4.63
N ARG A 90 -7.68 1.95 -3.55
CA ARG A 90 -8.32 1.24 -2.46
C ARG A 90 -9.61 0.53 -2.91
N SER A 91 -10.41 1.22 -3.74
CA SER A 91 -11.62 0.64 -4.33
C SER A 91 -11.31 -0.57 -5.20
N ALA A 92 -10.27 -0.48 -6.05
CA ALA A 92 -9.83 -1.58 -6.89
C ALA A 92 -9.38 -2.81 -6.07
N LEU A 93 -8.59 -2.60 -5.03
CA LEU A 93 -8.13 -3.70 -4.15
C LEU A 93 -9.29 -4.36 -3.41
N ARG A 94 -10.25 -3.58 -2.90
CA ARG A 94 -11.46 -4.10 -2.27
C ARG A 94 -12.31 -4.89 -3.25
N TRP A 95 -12.49 -4.38 -4.46
CA TRP A 95 -13.23 -5.07 -5.52
C TRP A 95 -12.57 -6.41 -5.91
N ILE A 96 -11.24 -6.45 -6.07
CA ILE A 96 -10.52 -7.70 -6.33
C ILE A 96 -10.71 -8.69 -5.19
N ALA A 97 -10.58 -8.25 -3.94
CA ALA A 97 -10.79 -9.10 -2.77
C ALA A 97 -12.21 -9.68 -2.74
N ASP A 98 -13.22 -8.84 -2.99
CA ASP A 98 -14.63 -9.23 -3.03
C ASP A 98 -14.90 -10.30 -4.10
N THR A 99 -14.33 -10.14 -5.31
CA THR A 99 -14.45 -11.15 -6.39
C THR A 99 -13.83 -12.50 -6.02
N LEU A 100 -12.94 -12.52 -5.05
CA LEU A 100 -12.32 -13.75 -4.52
C LEU A 100 -13.05 -14.32 -3.29
N GLY A 101 -14.10 -13.64 -2.82
CA GLY A 101 -14.81 -13.98 -1.59
C GLY A 101 -13.98 -13.70 -0.33
N VAL A 102 -13.04 -12.74 -0.38
CA VAL A 102 -12.17 -12.35 0.72
C VAL A 102 -12.56 -10.95 1.21
N ARG A 103 -12.70 -10.78 2.52
CA ARG A 103 -12.95 -9.46 3.12
C ARG A 103 -11.72 -8.57 2.99
N ALA A 104 -11.90 -7.32 2.56
CA ALA A 104 -10.89 -6.28 2.65
C ALA A 104 -11.31 -5.20 3.64
N GLU A 105 -10.41 -4.81 4.53
CA GLU A 105 -10.64 -3.82 5.58
C GLU A 105 -9.63 -2.67 5.46
N ILE A 106 -10.13 -1.43 5.46
CA ILE A 106 -9.28 -0.25 5.45
C ILE A 106 -8.90 0.10 6.88
N VAL A 107 -7.59 0.18 7.13
CA VAL A 107 -7.01 0.60 8.41
C VAL A 107 -6.31 1.93 8.21
N TYR A 108 -6.96 3.01 8.58
CA TYR A 108 -6.50 4.38 8.33
C TYR A 108 -5.76 4.96 9.53
N LEU A 109 -4.57 5.51 9.26
CA LEU A 109 -3.77 6.25 10.23
C LEU A 109 -3.70 7.72 9.81
N PRO A 110 -4.56 8.57 10.37
CA PRO A 110 -4.48 10.01 10.15
C PRO A 110 -3.21 10.60 10.77
N ILE A 111 -2.63 11.59 10.12
CA ILE A 111 -1.54 12.39 10.65
C ILE A 111 -1.64 13.81 10.11
N ASP A 112 -1.53 14.81 10.99
CA ASP A 112 -1.42 16.19 10.55
C ASP A 112 0.00 16.52 10.06
N TYR A 113 0.12 17.62 9.29
CA TYR A 113 1.38 18.03 8.71
C TYR A 113 2.49 18.30 9.74
N GLY A 114 2.15 18.93 10.87
CA GLY A 114 3.15 19.27 11.89
C GLY A 114 3.77 18.02 12.52
N GLU A 115 2.93 17.07 12.87
CA GLU A 115 3.33 15.77 13.43
C GLU A 115 4.09 14.93 12.39
N GLN A 116 3.60 14.89 11.16
CA GLN A 116 4.29 14.21 10.05
C GLN A 116 5.71 14.72 9.88
N ARG A 117 5.88 16.05 9.78
CA ARG A 117 7.16 16.70 9.63
C ARG A 117 8.10 16.38 10.80
N ARG A 118 7.61 16.48 12.04
CA ARG A 118 8.39 16.18 13.24
C ARG A 118 8.92 14.75 13.24
N ARG A 119 8.04 13.76 12.96
CA ARG A 119 8.44 12.34 12.93
C ARG A 119 9.42 12.02 11.83
N ILE A 120 9.27 12.61 10.66
CA ILE A 120 10.18 12.40 9.53
C ILE A 120 11.55 12.97 9.81
N ILE A 121 11.65 14.20 10.38
CA ILE A 121 12.92 14.82 10.77
C ILE A 121 13.61 13.95 11.83
N SER A 122 12.91 13.58 12.89
CA SER A 122 13.46 12.75 13.96
C SER A 122 13.99 11.41 13.45
N ARG A 123 13.27 10.76 12.54
CA ARG A 123 13.74 9.51 11.92
C ARG A 123 15.00 9.71 11.10
N TYR A 124 15.10 10.81 10.35
CA TYR A 124 16.30 11.13 9.57
C TYR A 124 17.52 11.33 10.43
N GLU A 125 17.37 11.95 11.61
CA GLU A 125 18.45 12.18 12.58
C GLU A 125 18.92 10.87 13.25
N THR A 126 18.00 9.93 13.46
CA THR A 126 18.30 8.68 14.20
C THR A 126 18.69 7.51 13.31
N GLU A 127 18.29 7.52 12.03
CA GLU A 127 18.53 6.43 11.08
C GLU A 127 19.32 6.92 9.85
N PRO A 128 20.67 6.96 9.90
CA PRO A 128 21.49 7.38 8.77
C PRO A 128 21.23 6.51 7.52
N GLY A 129 20.98 7.15 6.39
CA GLY A 129 20.74 6.47 5.12
C GLY A 129 19.25 6.42 4.70
N GLN A 130 18.36 6.92 5.51
CA GLN A 130 16.96 7.14 5.13
C GLN A 130 16.86 8.27 4.08
N PHE A 131 15.80 8.23 3.28
CA PHE A 131 15.52 9.27 2.30
C PHE A 131 15.11 10.57 2.99
N GLN A 132 15.89 11.64 2.79
CA GLN A 132 15.54 12.96 3.29
C GLN A 132 14.41 13.56 2.45
N MET A 133 13.29 13.80 3.09
CA MET A 133 12.09 14.38 2.48
C MET A 133 12.09 15.89 2.72
N SER A 134 11.97 16.66 1.66
CA SER A 134 11.86 18.11 1.75
C SER A 134 10.47 18.55 2.22
N ASP A 135 10.38 19.74 2.81
CA ASP A 135 9.12 20.36 3.20
C ASP A 135 8.13 20.50 2.01
N THR A 136 8.68 20.74 0.81
CA THR A 136 7.90 20.84 -0.41
C THR A 136 7.26 19.50 -0.79
N GLU A 137 8.01 18.40 -0.68
CA GLU A 137 7.49 17.05 -0.92
C GLU A 137 6.42 16.69 0.09
N LEU A 138 6.62 16.98 1.38
CA LEU A 138 5.63 16.70 2.41
C LEU A 138 4.31 17.43 2.15
N LYS A 139 4.35 18.71 1.77
CA LYS A 139 3.17 19.49 1.41
C LYS A 139 2.48 18.96 0.17
N LEU A 140 3.26 18.58 -0.85
CA LEU A 140 2.70 17.97 -2.07
C LEU A 140 1.96 16.66 -1.75
N TRP A 141 2.51 15.83 -0.89
CA TRP A 141 1.88 14.56 -0.51
C TRP A 141 0.60 14.76 0.30
N GLN A 142 0.53 15.76 1.17
CA GLN A 142 -0.71 16.12 1.84
C GLN A 142 -1.83 16.50 0.84
N VAL A 143 -1.47 17.18 -0.24
CA VAL A 143 -2.43 17.57 -1.30
C VAL A 143 -2.85 16.39 -2.17
N GLN A 144 -1.93 15.46 -2.45
CA GLN A 144 -2.17 14.29 -3.29
C GLN A 144 -2.91 13.16 -2.54
N PHE A 145 -2.80 13.15 -1.22
CA PHE A 145 -3.40 12.10 -0.40
C PHE A 145 -4.93 12.27 -0.32
N GLN A 146 -5.65 11.24 -0.71
CA GLN A 146 -7.09 11.15 -0.58
C GLN A 146 -7.44 10.34 0.67
N ALA A 147 -7.70 11.03 1.79
CA ALA A 147 -8.09 10.34 3.03
C ALA A 147 -9.34 9.48 2.80
N PRO A 148 -9.42 8.28 3.38
CA PRO A 148 -10.65 7.50 3.35
C PRO A 148 -11.80 8.27 3.98
N ASP A 149 -12.96 8.25 3.33
CA ASP A 149 -14.18 8.81 3.87
C ASP A 149 -14.91 7.83 4.82
N ASP A 150 -15.94 8.32 5.48
CA ASP A 150 -16.71 7.52 6.44
C ASP A 150 -17.38 6.30 5.80
N GLU A 151 -17.73 6.37 4.52
CA GLU A 151 -18.33 5.25 3.79
C GLU A 151 -17.29 4.15 3.54
N GLU A 152 -16.10 4.51 3.10
CA GLU A 152 -14.99 3.58 2.95
C GLU A 152 -14.64 2.90 4.29
N LEU A 153 -14.54 3.68 5.38
CA LEU A 153 -14.18 3.17 6.71
C LEU A 153 -15.25 2.24 7.31
N ARG A 154 -16.52 2.47 7.01
CA ARG A 154 -17.60 1.57 7.41
C ARG A 154 -17.74 0.34 6.53
N GLY A 155 -16.89 0.19 5.52
CA GLY A 155 -16.97 -0.92 4.59
C GLY A 155 -18.15 -0.84 3.63
N ALA A 156 -18.54 0.38 3.21
CA ALA A 156 -19.61 0.58 2.24
C ALA A 156 -19.45 -0.32 1.01
N GLU A 157 -20.57 -0.67 0.39
CA GLU A 157 -20.60 -1.51 -0.80
C GLU A 157 -19.67 -0.95 -1.89
N ILE A 158 -18.92 -1.83 -2.51
CA ILE A 158 -17.96 -1.46 -3.55
C ILE A 158 -18.68 -1.53 -4.90
N PRO A 159 -18.51 -0.53 -5.78
CA PRO A 159 -19.01 -0.63 -7.13
C PRO A 159 -18.49 -1.90 -7.82
N PRO A 160 -19.31 -2.59 -8.64
CA PRO A 160 -18.86 -3.80 -9.33
C PRO A 160 -17.66 -3.57 -10.25
N VAL A 161 -17.48 -2.35 -10.73
CA VAL A 161 -16.31 -1.90 -11.50
C VAL A 161 -15.80 -0.60 -10.89
N PRO A 162 -14.64 -0.61 -10.20
CA PRO A 162 -14.05 0.61 -9.66
C PRO A 162 -13.72 1.64 -10.76
N PRO A 163 -13.73 2.93 -10.45
CA PRO A 163 -13.31 3.98 -11.39
C PRO A 163 -11.92 3.69 -11.98
N GLY A 164 -11.78 3.88 -13.29
CA GLY A 164 -10.52 3.61 -14.00
C GLY A 164 -10.28 2.16 -14.41
N HIS A 165 -11.13 1.22 -14.01
CA HIS A 165 -11.06 -0.17 -14.46
C HIS A 165 -11.85 -0.38 -15.76
N THR A 166 -11.31 -1.24 -16.67
CA THR A 166 -11.95 -1.58 -17.95
C THR A 166 -13.10 -2.59 -17.82
N GLY A 167 -13.41 -3.01 -16.60
CA GLY A 167 -14.45 -4.01 -16.34
C GLY A 167 -14.02 -5.47 -16.54
N SER A 168 -12.79 -5.73 -16.94
CA SER A 168 -12.26 -7.09 -17.06
C SER A 168 -11.96 -7.67 -15.69
N LYS A 169 -12.48 -8.84 -15.38
CA LYS A 169 -12.09 -9.57 -14.16
C LYS A 169 -10.63 -9.98 -14.25
N PRO A 170 -9.87 -10.04 -13.14
CA PRO A 170 -8.46 -10.43 -13.15
C PRO A 170 -8.15 -11.79 -13.80
N ASN A 171 -9.14 -12.67 -13.93
CA ASN A 171 -8.99 -13.99 -14.54
C ASN A 171 -9.33 -14.05 -16.04
N ASP A 172 -9.90 -12.99 -16.64
CA ASP A 172 -10.30 -13.04 -18.06
C ASP A 172 -9.11 -12.92 -19.02
N SER A 173 -7.94 -12.47 -18.52
CA SER A 173 -6.72 -12.36 -19.32
C SER A 173 -5.88 -13.67 -19.42
N ALA A 174 -6.23 -14.70 -18.62
CA ALA A 174 -5.48 -15.96 -18.61
C ALA A 174 -6.03 -17.01 -19.60
N SER A 175 -7.25 -16.84 -20.13
CA SER A 175 -7.88 -17.83 -21.02
C SER A 175 -7.73 -17.54 -22.52
N SER A 176 -7.07 -16.45 -22.91
CA SER A 176 -6.89 -16.08 -24.34
C SER A 176 -5.50 -16.33 -24.90
N ARG A 177 -4.69 -17.18 -24.26
CA ARG A 177 -3.43 -17.68 -24.80
C ARG A 177 -3.46 -19.19 -24.86
N SER A 178 -4.11 -19.68 -25.88
CA SER A 178 -3.92 -21.04 -26.45
C SER A 178 -3.36 -20.90 -27.83
#